data_832035f4ffff909dc96f4b0b4fc3a80c
#
_entry.id   832035f4ffff909dc96f4b0b4fc3a80c
#
_cell.length_a   1.000
_cell.length_b   1.000
_cell.length_c   1.000
_cell.angle_alpha   90.00
_cell.angle_beta   90.00
_cell.angle_gamma   90.00
#
_symmetry.space_group_name_H-M   'P 1'
#
loop_
_entity.id
_entity.type
_entity.pdbx_description
1 polymer ?
#
loop_
_entity_poly.entity_id
_entity_poly.type
_entity_poly.pdbx_seq_one_letter_code
_entity_poly.pdbx_strand_id
1 'polypeptide(L)'
;MISMRRMLSRLAFALAAIFVIGCATRAPAAAEQATSSATPAAQSVLRSVALDPALEERILALDPEHVSDTDVAATLSKAPAPRIVLLHGGVIGTDLIMASAGRFLAGMGYPENRIRHPGDRSWSQSPYGNSTQIAGLIAWYYEHDGMRPMMIGHSQGGIQAVKVLYELAGRYESSLRVWDPYTDKALPRTTIVDPLSGAERPVVGLTLSYVSAVGAGGAALMLPNQWSMAGKVHTVPDTVTEFTGFSVGMDSMAWSLPGINATTEYRHNGTAEVRNVALPSVYNHLTVPVVGPLASDPVARAWIDAYIPGEPASDPPGEKAGYATLWAADVWYSVKKHWTLEAQRLIRARRGAFGSP
;
A
#
# COMPACT_ATOMS: atom_id res chain seq x y z
N MET A 1 -9.65 32.88 -55.84
CA MET A 1 -9.84 32.55 -57.27
C MET A 1 -9.37 31.11 -57.47
N ILE A 2 -10.30 30.27 -58.00
CA ILE A 2 -10.15 29.02 -58.72
C ILE A 2 -9.73 27.83 -57.85
N SER A 3 -10.63 26.93 -57.40
CA SER A 3 -11.47 25.94 -58.08
C SER A 3 -10.62 24.78 -58.64
N MET A 4 -10.82 23.54 -58.30
CA MET A 4 -11.90 22.65 -58.73
C MET A 4 -11.43 21.20 -58.46
N ARG A 5 -12.12 20.39 -57.72
CA ARG A 5 -13.10 19.34 -58.15
C ARG A 5 -12.62 18.28 -59.15
N ARG A 6 -12.89 17.07 -58.71
CA ARG A 6 -13.18 15.83 -59.48
C ARG A 6 -11.97 14.89 -59.72
N MET A 7 -12.04 13.58 -59.64
CA MET A 7 -13.09 12.66 -60.11
C MET A 7 -12.91 11.25 -59.57
N LEU A 8 -14.02 10.62 -59.34
CA LEU A 8 -14.33 9.22 -59.12
C LEU A 8 -13.75 8.27 -60.17
N SER A 9 -13.45 7.02 -59.82
CA SER A 9 -14.10 5.78 -60.37
C SER A 9 -13.47 4.52 -59.77
N ARG A 10 -14.27 3.76 -59.12
CA ARG A 10 -14.80 2.39 -59.36
C ARG A 10 -13.83 1.40 -60.01
N LEU A 11 -13.54 0.30 -59.30
CA LEU A 11 -13.73 -1.04 -59.82
C LEU A 11 -13.95 -2.06 -58.70
N ALA A 12 -15.12 -2.70 -58.73
CA ALA A 12 -15.44 -3.87 -57.97
C ALA A 12 -14.95 -5.10 -58.74
N PHE A 13 -14.37 -6.09 -58.07
CA PHE A 13 -14.33 -7.46 -58.55
C PHE A 13 -14.71 -8.39 -57.39
N ALA A 14 -15.83 -9.03 -57.60
CA ALA A 14 -16.30 -10.15 -56.83
C ALA A 14 -15.63 -11.43 -57.37
N LEU A 15 -15.20 -12.33 -56.48
CA LEU A 15 -15.07 -13.75 -56.78
C LEU A 15 -15.54 -14.57 -55.57
N ALA A 16 -16.52 -15.37 -55.86
CA ALA A 16 -17.18 -16.32 -54.95
C ALA A 16 -16.46 -17.67 -54.92
N ALA A 17 -16.82 -18.42 -53.88
CA ALA A 17 -16.82 -19.87 -53.74
C ALA A 17 -15.54 -20.46 -53.14
N ILE A 18 -15.57 -21.35 -52.19
CA ILE A 18 -16.29 -22.64 -52.08
C ILE A 18 -16.29 -23.07 -50.61
N PHE A 19 -17.46 -23.37 -50.06
CA PHE A 19 -17.64 -24.07 -48.80
C PHE A 19 -17.23 -25.54 -48.96
N VAL A 20 -16.27 -26.01 -48.16
CA VAL A 20 -16.12 -27.41 -47.82
C VAL A 20 -16.45 -27.58 -46.34
N ILE A 21 -17.62 -28.16 -46.10
CA ILE A 21 -18.08 -28.57 -44.77
C ILE A 21 -17.33 -29.88 -44.44
N GLY A 22 -16.32 -29.77 -43.59
CA GLY A 22 -15.72 -30.92 -42.95
C GLY A 22 -16.27 -31.01 -41.52
N CYS A 23 -17.22 -31.90 -41.28
CA CYS A 23 -17.60 -32.32 -39.92
C CYS A 23 -16.43 -33.07 -39.30
N ALA A 24 -15.64 -32.35 -38.49
CA ALA A 24 -14.72 -32.97 -37.55
C ALA A 24 -15.45 -32.99 -36.17
N THR A 25 -15.90 -34.18 -35.78
CA THR A 25 -16.36 -34.48 -34.42
C THR A 25 -15.19 -34.25 -33.46
N ARG A 26 -15.25 -33.14 -32.72
CA ARG A 26 -14.28 -32.81 -31.68
C ARG A 26 -14.68 -33.59 -30.43
N ALA A 27 -13.90 -34.59 -30.04
CA ALA A 27 -13.96 -35.22 -28.74
C ALA A 27 -13.82 -34.17 -27.63
N PRO A 28 -14.51 -34.27 -26.47
CA PRO A 28 -14.31 -33.35 -25.37
C PRO A 28 -12.88 -33.51 -24.84
N ALA A 29 -12.09 -32.45 -24.98
CA ALA A 29 -10.80 -32.39 -24.33
C ALA A 29 -11.05 -32.47 -22.82
N ALA A 30 -10.52 -33.52 -22.19
CA ALA A 30 -10.42 -33.60 -20.74
C ALA A 30 -9.73 -32.31 -20.24
N ALA A 31 -10.40 -31.63 -19.33
CA ALA A 31 -9.81 -30.51 -18.62
C ALA A 31 -8.61 -31.04 -17.84
N GLU A 32 -7.44 -30.85 -18.38
CA GLU A 32 -6.18 -31.06 -17.68
C GLU A 32 -6.16 -30.07 -16.54
N GLN A 33 -6.42 -30.54 -15.30
CA GLN A 33 -6.21 -29.79 -14.10
C GLN A 33 -4.72 -29.44 -14.05
N ALA A 34 -4.39 -28.24 -14.47
CA ALA A 34 -3.08 -27.68 -14.29
C ALA A 34 -2.82 -27.59 -12.77
N THR A 35 -2.22 -28.60 -12.20
CA THR A 35 -1.55 -28.51 -10.92
C THR A 35 -0.40 -27.53 -11.12
N SER A 36 -0.63 -26.28 -10.76
CA SER A 36 0.38 -25.23 -10.71
C SER A 36 1.44 -25.66 -9.70
N SER A 37 2.48 -26.33 -10.17
CA SER A 37 3.67 -26.57 -9.36
C SER A 37 4.39 -25.22 -9.22
N ALA A 38 4.29 -24.59 -8.03
CA ALA A 38 5.02 -23.38 -7.72
C ALA A 38 6.52 -23.57 -7.97
N THR A 39 7.18 -22.54 -8.49
CA THR A 39 8.63 -22.58 -8.73
C THR A 39 9.41 -22.78 -7.43
N PRO A 40 10.67 -23.32 -7.47
CA PRO A 40 11.47 -23.54 -6.27
C PRO A 40 11.64 -22.30 -5.37
N ALA A 41 11.70 -21.09 -5.95
CA ALA A 41 11.80 -19.84 -5.19
C ALA A 41 10.53 -19.53 -4.38
N ALA A 42 9.34 -19.68 -4.98
CA ALA A 42 8.06 -19.50 -4.27
C ALA A 42 7.87 -20.54 -3.17
N GLN A 43 8.21 -21.79 -3.44
CA GLN A 43 8.20 -22.83 -2.42
C GLN A 43 9.14 -22.52 -1.24
N SER A 44 10.27 -21.84 -1.50
CA SER A 44 11.20 -21.41 -0.44
C SER A 44 10.56 -20.41 0.51
N VAL A 45 9.88 -19.35 0.01
CA VAL A 45 9.21 -18.35 0.85
C VAL A 45 8.09 -19.00 1.67
N LEU A 46 7.20 -19.77 1.05
CA LEU A 46 6.10 -20.43 1.74
C LEU A 46 6.57 -21.44 2.79
N ARG A 47 7.69 -22.15 2.55
CA ARG A 47 8.30 -23.07 3.53
C ARG A 47 8.95 -22.35 4.69
N SER A 48 9.52 -21.17 4.49
CA SER A 48 10.15 -20.39 5.56
C SER A 48 9.15 -19.87 6.60
N VAL A 49 7.86 -19.87 6.28
CA VAL A 49 6.75 -19.49 7.16
C VAL A 49 6.24 -20.69 7.96
N ALA A 50 7.12 -21.51 8.49
CA ALA A 50 6.69 -22.59 9.40
C ALA A 50 6.23 -21.99 10.73
N LEU A 51 4.92 -22.02 10.99
CA LEU A 51 4.30 -21.60 12.24
C LEU A 51 3.78 -22.84 13.00
N ASP A 52 3.66 -22.70 14.31
CA ASP A 52 2.94 -23.66 15.12
C ASP A 52 1.48 -23.78 14.63
N PRO A 53 0.93 -24.99 14.42
CA PRO A 53 -0.43 -25.17 13.91
C PRO A 53 -1.50 -24.45 14.72
N ALA A 54 -1.36 -24.42 16.05
CA ALA A 54 -2.32 -23.72 16.91
C ALA A 54 -2.23 -22.19 16.75
N LEU A 55 -1.04 -21.66 16.42
CA LEU A 55 -0.89 -20.24 16.08
C LEU A 55 -1.51 -19.92 14.72
N GLU A 56 -1.35 -20.80 13.73
CA GLU A 56 -2.01 -20.62 12.42
C GLU A 56 -3.54 -20.56 12.56
N GLU A 57 -4.13 -21.48 13.33
CA GLU A 57 -5.58 -21.47 13.57
C GLU A 57 -6.03 -20.19 14.26
N ARG A 58 -5.29 -19.71 15.27
CA ARG A 58 -5.62 -18.44 15.93
C ARG A 58 -5.55 -17.27 14.97
N ILE A 59 -4.53 -17.20 14.10
CA ILE A 59 -4.42 -16.13 13.09
C ILE A 59 -5.59 -16.20 12.12
N LEU A 60 -5.95 -17.40 11.63
CA LEU A 60 -7.05 -17.58 10.69
C LEU A 60 -8.42 -17.25 11.28
N ALA A 61 -8.57 -17.36 12.61
CA ALA A 61 -9.80 -17.08 13.34
C ALA A 61 -9.96 -15.58 13.70
N LEU A 62 -8.92 -14.75 13.57
CA LEU A 62 -9.03 -13.31 13.84
C LEU A 62 -10.01 -12.65 12.86
N ASP A 63 -10.85 -11.78 13.39
CA ASP A 63 -11.62 -10.83 12.60
C ASP A 63 -10.74 -9.61 12.29
N PRO A 64 -10.38 -9.33 11.03
CA PRO A 64 -9.51 -8.23 10.68
C PRO A 64 -10.06 -6.84 11.08
N GLU A 65 -11.38 -6.69 11.17
CA GLU A 65 -12.03 -5.42 11.53
C GLU A 65 -12.06 -5.19 13.06
N HIS A 66 -11.83 -6.23 13.89
CA HIS A 66 -11.96 -6.17 15.34
C HIS A 66 -10.73 -6.73 16.07
N VAL A 67 -9.53 -6.42 15.60
CA VAL A 67 -8.27 -6.88 16.22
C VAL A 67 -7.97 -6.04 17.45
N SER A 68 -7.93 -6.66 18.63
CA SER A 68 -7.59 -6.03 19.91
C SER A 68 -6.08 -6.03 20.22
N ASP A 69 -5.65 -5.22 21.20
CA ASP A 69 -4.29 -5.27 21.75
C ASP A 69 -3.95 -6.66 22.32
N THR A 70 -4.93 -7.38 22.84
CA THR A 70 -4.75 -8.76 23.29
C THR A 70 -4.46 -9.70 22.12
N ASP A 71 -5.15 -9.54 21.00
CA ASP A 71 -4.88 -10.32 19.78
C ASP A 71 -3.50 -10.01 19.20
N VAL A 72 -3.10 -8.75 19.23
CA VAL A 72 -1.74 -8.35 18.86
C VAL A 72 -0.72 -9.04 19.74
N ALA A 73 -0.83 -8.93 21.06
CA ALA A 73 0.14 -9.49 21.99
C ALA A 73 0.18 -11.03 21.99
N ALA A 74 -0.98 -11.68 21.94
CA ALA A 74 -1.07 -13.14 22.04
C ALA A 74 -0.83 -13.86 20.70
N THR A 75 -1.15 -13.21 19.58
CA THR A 75 -1.22 -13.85 18.26
C THR A 75 -0.36 -13.15 17.22
N LEU A 76 -0.68 -11.90 16.85
CA LEU A 76 -0.03 -11.23 15.73
C LEU A 76 1.45 -10.94 15.96
N SER A 77 1.89 -10.61 17.18
CA SER A 77 3.32 -10.39 17.49
C SER A 77 4.21 -11.62 17.22
N LYS A 78 3.61 -12.79 17.10
CA LYS A 78 4.28 -14.06 16.77
C LYS A 78 4.07 -14.48 15.31
N ALA A 79 3.24 -13.74 14.57
CA ALA A 79 2.93 -13.99 13.19
C ALA A 79 3.93 -13.28 12.24
N PRO A 80 4.02 -13.72 10.97
CA PRO A 80 4.66 -12.90 9.94
C PRO A 80 3.96 -11.53 9.84
N ALA A 81 4.75 -10.49 9.58
CA ALA A 81 4.24 -9.14 9.43
C ALA A 81 4.71 -8.53 8.09
N PRO A 82 3.82 -7.86 7.32
CA PRO A 82 4.23 -7.15 6.12
C PRO A 82 5.18 -5.99 6.45
N ARG A 83 5.92 -5.49 5.47
CA ARG A 83 6.74 -4.29 5.65
C ARG A 83 5.86 -3.04 5.70
N ILE A 84 6.20 -2.09 6.59
CA ILE A 84 5.68 -0.73 6.57
C ILE A 84 6.78 0.21 6.10
N VAL A 85 6.54 0.92 4.99
CA VAL A 85 7.43 1.96 4.49
C VAL A 85 6.90 3.31 4.95
N LEU A 86 7.64 3.99 5.81
CA LEU A 86 7.31 5.33 6.26
C LEU A 86 7.98 6.37 5.34
N LEU A 87 7.25 7.41 4.94
CA LEU A 87 7.74 8.50 4.09
C LEU A 87 7.57 9.83 4.84
N HIS A 88 8.69 10.49 5.17
CA HIS A 88 8.67 11.73 5.92
C HIS A 88 8.36 12.96 5.04
N GLY A 89 8.08 14.10 5.66
CA GLY A 89 7.87 15.37 4.98
C GLY A 89 9.14 15.95 4.37
N GLY A 90 9.00 17.02 3.58
CA GLY A 90 10.12 17.66 2.88
C GLY A 90 10.89 18.70 3.68
N VAL A 91 10.48 19.01 4.92
CA VAL A 91 11.16 20.00 5.79
C VAL A 91 12.22 19.30 6.64
N ILE A 92 13.33 19.96 6.90
CA ILE A 92 14.43 19.45 7.75
C ILE A 92 13.86 19.03 9.12
N GLY A 93 14.25 17.83 9.59
CA GLY A 93 13.82 17.28 10.88
C GLY A 93 12.52 16.48 10.83
N THR A 94 11.82 16.42 9.69
CA THR A 94 10.59 15.62 9.56
C THR A 94 10.86 14.11 9.55
N ASP A 95 12.07 13.67 9.29
CA ASP A 95 12.54 12.30 9.50
C ASP A 95 12.46 11.89 10.99
N LEU A 96 12.83 12.78 11.92
CA LEU A 96 12.70 12.57 13.37
C LEU A 96 11.23 12.53 13.81
N ILE A 97 10.39 13.37 13.20
CA ILE A 97 8.95 13.39 13.40
C ILE A 97 8.34 12.06 12.97
N MET A 98 8.66 11.59 11.78
CA MET A 98 8.16 10.32 11.26
C MET A 98 8.73 9.10 12.02
N ALA A 99 9.96 9.22 12.55
CA ALA A 99 10.51 8.21 13.47
C ALA A 99 9.67 8.07 14.76
N SER A 100 8.98 9.13 15.20
CA SER A 100 8.05 9.05 16.33
C SER A 100 6.85 8.15 16.00
N ALA A 101 6.28 8.26 14.80
CA ALA A 101 5.24 7.35 14.31
C ALA A 101 5.73 5.90 14.24
N GLY A 102 6.96 5.67 13.74
CA GLY A 102 7.57 4.35 13.73
C GLY A 102 7.73 3.74 15.13
N ARG A 103 8.18 4.55 16.10
CA ARG A 103 8.26 4.13 17.52
C ARG A 103 6.89 3.87 18.13
N PHE A 104 5.86 4.64 17.76
CA PHE A 104 4.49 4.38 18.15
C PHE A 104 4.05 2.98 17.68
N LEU A 105 4.16 2.67 16.40
CA LEU A 105 3.78 1.37 15.86
C LEU A 105 4.53 0.21 16.54
N ALA A 106 5.83 0.38 16.77
CA ALA A 106 6.62 -0.62 17.48
C ALA A 106 6.19 -0.77 18.95
N GLY A 107 5.88 0.33 19.63
CA GLY A 107 5.36 0.33 21.00
C GLY A 107 3.96 -0.28 21.14
N MET A 108 3.16 -0.22 20.07
CA MET A 108 1.87 -0.89 19.98
C MET A 108 1.98 -2.39 19.69
N GLY A 109 3.19 -2.90 19.40
CA GLY A 109 3.45 -4.33 19.21
C GLY A 109 3.80 -4.74 17.77
N TYR A 110 3.89 -3.79 16.83
CA TYR A 110 4.34 -4.11 15.48
C TYR A 110 5.86 -4.41 15.47
N PRO A 111 6.34 -5.44 14.74
CA PRO A 111 7.76 -5.78 14.73
C PRO A 111 8.63 -4.63 14.17
N GLU A 112 9.52 -4.07 14.99
CA GLU A 112 10.35 -2.91 14.61
C GLU A 112 11.20 -3.15 13.35
N ASN A 113 11.70 -4.38 13.18
CA ASN A 113 12.48 -4.78 12.01
C ASN A 113 11.64 -4.80 10.71
N ARG A 114 10.32 -4.73 10.79
CA ARG A 114 9.40 -4.61 9.66
C ARG A 114 9.06 -3.16 9.32
N ILE A 115 9.44 -2.21 10.17
CA ILE A 115 9.30 -0.76 9.93
C ILE A 115 10.62 -0.17 9.47
N ARG A 116 11.72 -0.50 10.16
CA ARG A 116 13.06 0.03 9.81
C ARG A 116 13.55 -0.49 8.48
N HIS A 117 14.16 0.39 7.72
CA HIS A 117 14.84 0.01 6.48
C HIS A 117 15.96 -1.02 6.79
N PRO A 118 16.04 -2.15 6.08
CA PRO A 118 16.94 -3.23 6.46
C PRO A 118 18.43 -2.87 6.25
N GLY A 119 18.76 -1.99 5.31
CA GLY A 119 20.13 -1.59 4.99
C GLY A 119 20.70 -0.61 6.02
N ASP A 120 20.14 0.60 6.10
CA ASP A 120 20.67 1.70 6.94
C ASP A 120 19.96 1.86 8.30
N ARG A 121 18.95 1.05 8.57
CA ARG A 121 18.14 1.08 9.81
C ARG A 121 17.38 2.38 10.03
N SER A 122 17.21 3.21 9.01
CA SER A 122 16.37 4.42 9.08
C SER A 122 14.91 4.07 9.35
N TRP A 123 14.19 4.99 10.00
CA TRP A 123 12.76 4.84 10.26
C TRP A 123 11.91 5.18 9.04
N SER A 124 12.38 6.08 8.20
CA SER A 124 11.59 6.59 7.07
C SER A 124 12.44 6.90 5.85
N GLN A 125 11.81 6.87 4.69
CA GLN A 125 12.40 7.23 3.41
C GLN A 125 12.19 8.72 3.11
N SER A 126 13.13 9.32 2.39
CA SER A 126 13.06 10.72 1.98
C SER A 126 12.04 10.93 0.83
N PRO A 127 11.21 11.98 0.88
CA PRO A 127 10.31 12.32 -0.22
C PRO A 127 11.06 12.90 -1.43
N TYR A 128 12.35 13.20 -1.30
CA TYR A 128 13.22 13.64 -2.40
C TYR A 128 13.84 12.45 -3.16
N GLY A 129 13.71 11.22 -2.63
CA GLY A 129 14.11 10.00 -3.32
C GLY A 129 13.27 9.73 -4.58
N ASN A 130 13.77 8.86 -5.43
CA ASN A 130 13.05 8.48 -6.65
C ASN A 130 11.88 7.55 -6.31
N SER A 131 10.67 7.87 -6.79
CA SER A 131 9.47 7.03 -6.62
C SER A 131 9.62 5.65 -7.24
N THR A 132 10.35 5.52 -8.35
CA THR A 132 10.64 4.22 -8.98
C THR A 132 11.52 3.33 -8.10
N GLN A 133 12.44 3.92 -7.33
CA GLN A 133 13.24 3.21 -6.32
C GLN A 133 12.35 2.62 -5.23
N ILE A 134 11.43 3.43 -4.68
CA ILE A 134 10.49 2.97 -3.65
C ILE A 134 9.56 1.88 -4.20
N ALA A 135 9.07 2.04 -5.43
CA ALA A 135 8.29 0.99 -6.10
C ALA A 135 9.09 -0.32 -6.27
N GLY A 136 10.38 -0.21 -6.61
CA GLY A 136 11.30 -1.35 -6.67
C GLY A 136 11.56 -2.01 -5.32
N LEU A 137 11.65 -1.22 -4.23
CA LEU A 137 11.72 -1.73 -2.85
C LEU A 137 10.45 -2.49 -2.46
N ILE A 138 9.27 -1.96 -2.79
CA ILE A 138 7.98 -2.64 -2.58
C ILE A 138 7.98 -4.01 -3.25
N ALA A 139 8.47 -4.08 -4.48
CA ALA A 139 8.58 -5.34 -5.23
C ALA A 139 9.52 -6.34 -4.54
N TRP A 140 10.69 -5.87 -4.08
CA TRP A 140 11.64 -6.69 -3.35
C TRP A 140 11.06 -7.24 -2.06
N TYR A 141 10.38 -6.39 -1.27
CA TYR A 141 9.75 -6.81 -0.02
C TYR A 141 8.65 -7.84 -0.25
N TYR A 142 7.78 -7.62 -1.24
CA TYR A 142 6.73 -8.56 -1.55
C TYR A 142 7.28 -9.93 -1.98
N GLU A 143 8.29 -9.94 -2.86
CA GLU A 143 8.91 -11.18 -3.35
C GLU A 143 9.56 -12.00 -2.22
N HIS A 144 10.15 -11.34 -1.21
CA HIS A 144 10.86 -12.02 -0.12
C HIS A 144 9.97 -12.37 1.06
N ASP A 145 8.93 -11.58 1.31
CA ASP A 145 8.08 -11.76 2.50
C ASP A 145 6.75 -12.47 2.19
N GLY A 146 6.32 -12.53 0.92
CA GLY A 146 5.03 -13.09 0.52
C GLY A 146 3.82 -12.26 0.95
N MET A 147 4.04 -11.11 1.57
CA MET A 147 3.03 -10.20 2.09
C MET A 147 3.13 -8.84 1.41
N ARG A 148 1.98 -8.29 1.02
CA ARG A 148 1.92 -6.96 0.38
C ARG A 148 2.30 -5.89 1.40
N PRO A 149 3.32 -5.05 1.11
CA PRO A 149 3.73 -3.98 2.02
C PRO A 149 2.62 -2.95 2.25
N MET A 150 2.78 -2.18 3.34
CA MET A 150 2.02 -0.99 3.65
C MET A 150 2.89 0.25 3.51
N MET A 151 2.28 1.44 3.36
CA MET A 151 3.02 2.69 3.25
C MET A 151 2.28 3.82 3.98
N ILE A 152 3.00 4.62 4.76
CA ILE A 152 2.45 5.75 5.51
C ILE A 152 3.26 6.99 5.17
N GLY A 153 2.62 7.99 4.57
CA GLY A 153 3.25 9.22 4.12
C GLY A 153 2.75 10.45 4.85
N HIS A 154 3.67 11.34 5.21
CA HIS A 154 3.38 12.64 5.82
C HIS A 154 3.80 13.78 4.89
N SER A 155 2.93 14.77 4.70
CA SER A 155 3.25 15.98 3.92
C SER A 155 3.72 15.62 2.50
N GLN A 156 4.90 16.07 2.08
CA GLN A 156 5.49 15.69 0.80
C GLN A 156 5.69 14.16 0.67
N GLY A 157 5.94 13.44 1.78
CA GLY A 157 5.97 11.99 1.80
C GLY A 157 4.62 11.35 1.47
N GLY A 158 3.51 12.01 1.80
CA GLY A 158 2.17 11.60 1.37
C GLY A 158 1.96 11.74 -0.14
N ILE A 159 2.48 12.83 -0.76
CA ILE A 159 2.49 12.97 -2.22
C ILE A 159 3.33 11.85 -2.85
N GLN A 160 4.50 11.58 -2.28
CA GLN A 160 5.39 10.53 -2.75
C GLN A 160 4.74 9.13 -2.64
N ALA A 161 3.96 8.88 -1.58
CA ALA A 161 3.20 7.64 -1.44
C ALA A 161 2.22 7.45 -2.61
N VAL A 162 1.41 8.45 -2.92
CA VAL A 162 0.49 8.40 -4.07
C VAL A 162 1.26 8.26 -5.39
N LYS A 163 2.41 8.95 -5.53
CA LYS A 163 3.25 8.84 -6.73
C LYS A 163 3.76 7.42 -6.94
N VAL A 164 4.18 6.72 -5.88
CA VAL A 164 4.57 5.30 -5.94
C VAL A 164 3.41 4.41 -6.43
N LEU A 165 2.17 4.70 -6.04
CA LEU A 165 1.01 3.99 -6.58
C LEU A 165 0.86 4.19 -8.09
N TYR A 166 1.12 5.40 -8.59
CA TYR A 166 1.12 5.69 -10.03
C TYR A 166 2.27 4.99 -10.78
N GLU A 167 3.46 4.87 -10.15
CA GLU A 167 4.56 4.07 -10.72
C GLU A 167 4.15 2.62 -10.87
N LEU A 168 3.62 2.01 -9.81
CA LEU A 168 3.14 0.62 -9.82
C LEU A 168 1.98 0.42 -10.80
N ALA A 169 1.17 1.45 -11.06
CA ALA A 169 0.13 1.44 -12.09
C ALA A 169 0.68 1.59 -13.53
N GLY A 170 1.99 1.73 -13.72
CA GLY A 170 2.62 1.94 -15.02
C GLY A 170 2.25 3.27 -15.70
N ARG A 171 1.93 4.31 -14.90
CA ARG A 171 1.48 5.60 -15.44
C ARG A 171 2.61 6.53 -15.84
N TYR A 172 3.83 6.25 -15.40
CA TYR A 172 5.04 7.02 -15.75
C TYR A 172 6.02 6.16 -16.54
N GLU A 173 6.32 4.96 -16.08
CA GLU A 173 7.20 4.01 -16.76
C GLU A 173 6.48 2.68 -16.99
N SER A 174 6.68 2.07 -18.15
CA SER A 174 6.10 0.77 -18.48
C SER A 174 6.81 -0.41 -17.80
N SER A 175 7.99 -0.18 -17.23
CA SER A 175 8.78 -1.18 -16.52
C SER A 175 9.52 -0.54 -15.35
N LEU A 176 9.52 -1.22 -14.20
CA LEU A 176 10.18 -0.77 -12.97
C LEU A 176 11.19 -1.82 -12.55
N ARG A 177 12.40 -1.39 -12.23
CA ARG A 177 13.43 -2.32 -11.70
C ARG A 177 13.17 -2.67 -10.25
N VAL A 178 13.39 -3.91 -9.87
CA VAL A 178 13.47 -4.32 -8.47
C VAL A 178 14.65 -3.63 -7.82
N TRP A 179 14.48 -3.16 -6.58
CA TRP A 179 15.52 -2.44 -5.83
C TRP A 179 15.92 -3.24 -4.59
N ASP A 180 17.19 -3.56 -4.48
CA ASP A 180 17.74 -4.28 -3.33
C ASP A 180 18.00 -3.31 -2.16
N PRO A 181 17.31 -3.46 -1.01
CA PRO A 181 17.45 -2.57 0.13
C PRO A 181 18.78 -2.71 0.89
N TYR A 182 19.52 -3.79 0.71
CA TYR A 182 20.78 -4.01 1.41
C TYR A 182 21.97 -3.35 0.68
N THR A 183 21.94 -3.38 -0.64
CA THR A 183 22.99 -2.79 -1.48
C THR A 183 22.62 -1.39 -1.95
N ASP A 184 21.38 -0.97 -1.74
CA ASP A 184 20.78 0.27 -2.24
C ASP A 184 20.98 0.46 -3.75
N LYS A 185 20.72 -0.62 -4.53
CA LYS A 185 20.89 -0.64 -5.98
C LYS A 185 19.73 -1.29 -6.69
N ALA A 186 19.48 -0.79 -7.91
CA ALA A 186 18.57 -1.45 -8.83
C ALA A 186 19.15 -2.79 -9.30
N LEU A 187 18.34 -3.85 -9.22
CA LEU A 187 18.66 -5.14 -9.82
C LEU A 187 18.42 -5.11 -11.34
N PRO A 188 19.12 -5.94 -12.13
CA PRO A 188 19.00 -5.96 -13.59
C PRO A 188 17.75 -6.72 -14.06
N ARG A 189 16.61 -6.57 -13.35
CA ARG A 189 15.31 -7.19 -13.67
C ARG A 189 14.16 -6.27 -13.35
N THR A 190 13.07 -6.43 -14.09
CA THR A 190 11.81 -5.68 -13.94
C THR A 190 10.64 -6.60 -13.58
N THR A 191 10.95 -7.85 -13.29
CA THR A 191 10.01 -8.90 -12.88
C THR A 191 10.41 -9.45 -11.51
N ILE A 192 9.44 -10.03 -10.83
CA ILE A 192 9.58 -10.81 -9.60
C ILE A 192 8.99 -12.19 -9.80
N VAL A 193 9.43 -13.15 -8.99
CA VAL A 193 8.69 -14.42 -8.81
C VAL A 193 7.66 -14.19 -7.71
N ASP A 194 6.38 -14.26 -8.06
CA ASP A 194 5.30 -14.12 -7.08
C ASP A 194 5.42 -15.23 -6.01
N PRO A 195 5.63 -14.88 -4.74
CA PRO A 195 5.96 -15.85 -3.71
C PRO A 195 4.82 -16.80 -3.34
N LEU A 196 3.59 -16.48 -3.73
CA LEU A 196 2.43 -17.32 -3.41
C LEU A 196 2.05 -18.26 -4.55
N SER A 197 2.22 -17.84 -5.81
CA SER A 197 1.88 -18.63 -6.99
C SER A 197 3.10 -19.27 -7.69
N GLY A 198 4.28 -18.72 -7.47
CA GLY A 198 5.49 -19.09 -8.18
C GLY A 198 5.57 -18.56 -9.61
N ALA A 199 4.59 -17.81 -10.06
CA ALA A 199 4.59 -17.24 -11.41
C ALA A 199 5.50 -16.01 -11.49
N GLU A 200 6.22 -15.87 -12.59
CA GLU A 200 6.92 -14.63 -12.89
C GLU A 200 5.92 -13.55 -13.29
N ARG A 201 6.08 -12.35 -12.73
CA ARG A 201 5.24 -11.21 -13.04
C ARG A 201 6.02 -9.89 -13.02
N PRO A 202 5.59 -8.86 -13.77
CA PRO A 202 6.23 -7.56 -13.73
C PRO A 202 6.05 -6.87 -12.37
N VAL A 203 6.97 -5.96 -12.03
CA VAL A 203 6.84 -5.05 -10.88
C VAL A 203 5.63 -4.13 -11.06
N VAL A 204 5.43 -3.62 -12.28
CA VAL A 204 4.19 -2.90 -12.65
C VAL A 204 2.99 -3.84 -12.46
N GLY A 205 1.95 -3.33 -11.81
CA GLY A 205 0.76 -4.10 -11.43
C GLY A 205 0.83 -4.74 -10.04
N LEU A 206 1.92 -4.54 -9.27
CA LEU A 206 1.93 -4.89 -7.85
C LEU A 206 0.99 -3.99 -7.05
N THR A 207 0.43 -4.55 -5.98
CA THR A 207 -0.54 -3.88 -5.11
C THR A 207 -0.04 -3.87 -3.67
N LEU A 208 -0.09 -2.72 -3.01
CA LEU A 208 0.08 -2.61 -1.58
C LEU A 208 -1.20 -3.04 -0.85
N SER A 209 -1.07 -3.49 0.39
CA SER A 209 -2.24 -3.82 1.22
C SER A 209 -2.91 -2.56 1.75
N TYR A 210 -2.13 -1.61 2.26
CA TYR A 210 -2.61 -0.36 2.84
C TYR A 210 -1.68 0.80 2.53
N VAL A 211 -2.25 1.97 2.25
CA VAL A 211 -1.50 3.22 2.14
C VAL A 211 -2.26 4.33 2.87
N SER A 212 -1.55 5.18 3.59
CA SER A 212 -2.12 6.41 4.12
C SER A 212 -1.28 7.63 3.80
N ALA A 213 -1.95 8.78 3.68
CA ALA A 213 -1.31 10.06 3.47
C ALA A 213 -1.95 11.13 4.37
N VAL A 214 -1.14 11.85 5.13
CA VAL A 214 -1.60 12.95 5.97
C VAL A 214 -0.97 14.27 5.54
N GLY A 215 -1.80 15.30 5.34
CA GLY A 215 -1.35 16.64 4.96
C GLY A 215 -0.63 16.69 3.60
N ALA A 216 -0.95 15.78 2.67
CA ALA A 216 -0.34 15.74 1.36
C ALA A 216 -0.97 16.78 0.41
N GLY A 217 -0.15 17.62 -0.19
CA GLY A 217 -0.63 18.65 -1.14
C GLY A 217 0.04 20.00 -0.95
N GLY A 218 -0.68 21.05 -1.33
CA GLY A 218 -0.30 22.43 -1.06
C GLY A 218 1.02 22.87 -1.70
N ALA A 219 1.82 23.57 -0.91
CA ALA A 219 3.09 24.15 -1.36
C ALA A 219 4.11 23.10 -1.85
N ALA A 220 4.04 21.86 -1.35
CA ALA A 220 4.94 20.80 -1.79
C ALA A 220 4.78 20.43 -3.27
N LEU A 221 3.60 20.64 -3.86
CA LEU A 221 3.36 20.44 -5.30
C LEU A 221 4.10 21.44 -6.19
N MET A 222 4.57 22.54 -5.62
CA MET A 222 5.38 23.54 -6.35
C MET A 222 6.84 23.06 -6.55
N LEU A 223 7.26 22.01 -5.85
CA LEU A 223 8.61 21.47 -5.98
C LEU A 223 8.77 20.65 -7.28
N PRO A 224 9.89 20.80 -8.02
CA PRO A 224 10.07 20.15 -9.32
C PRO A 224 9.87 18.64 -9.32
N ASN A 225 10.31 17.95 -8.24
CA ASN A 225 10.17 16.50 -8.11
C ASN A 225 8.70 16.05 -7.88
N GLN A 226 7.77 16.99 -7.63
CA GLN A 226 6.35 16.70 -7.41
C GLN A 226 5.44 17.23 -8.57
N TRP A 227 5.97 17.90 -9.56
CA TRP A 227 5.16 18.47 -10.65
C TRP A 227 4.32 17.43 -11.40
N SER A 228 4.81 16.20 -11.52
CA SER A 228 4.07 15.10 -12.14
C SER A 228 2.80 14.72 -11.37
N MET A 229 2.68 15.15 -10.11
CA MET A 229 1.53 14.90 -9.23
C MET A 229 0.50 16.03 -9.24
N ALA A 230 0.76 17.16 -9.92
CA ALA A 230 -0.21 18.23 -10.05
C ALA A 230 -1.52 17.69 -10.66
N GLY A 231 -2.63 17.93 -9.99
CA GLY A 231 -3.96 17.43 -10.38
C GLY A 231 -4.19 15.92 -10.17
N LYS A 232 -3.21 15.18 -9.62
CA LYS A 232 -3.29 13.73 -9.42
C LYS A 232 -3.19 13.29 -7.95
N VAL A 233 -2.69 14.14 -7.07
CA VAL A 233 -2.36 13.77 -5.67
C VAL A 233 -3.54 13.18 -4.90
N HIS A 234 -4.76 13.60 -5.21
CA HIS A 234 -5.99 13.12 -4.56
C HIS A 234 -6.74 12.04 -5.37
N THR A 235 -6.09 11.44 -6.36
CA THR A 235 -6.65 10.32 -7.13
C THR A 235 -5.82 9.08 -6.89
N VAL A 236 -6.46 8.03 -6.36
CA VAL A 236 -5.80 6.79 -5.91
C VAL A 236 -5.96 5.70 -6.96
N PRO A 237 -4.86 5.19 -7.56
CA PRO A 237 -4.90 4.05 -8.49
C PRO A 237 -5.18 2.71 -7.79
N ASP A 238 -5.57 1.69 -8.58
CA ASP A 238 -5.86 0.31 -8.12
C ASP A 238 -4.61 -0.51 -7.72
N THR A 239 -3.52 0.16 -7.39
CA THR A 239 -2.30 -0.47 -6.88
C THR A 239 -2.21 -0.44 -5.34
N VAL A 240 -3.34 -0.25 -4.69
CA VAL A 240 -3.55 -0.40 -3.25
C VAL A 240 -4.93 -1.00 -3.00
N THR A 241 -5.05 -1.83 -1.95
CA THR A 241 -6.35 -2.37 -1.54
C THR A 241 -7.16 -1.34 -0.78
N GLU A 242 -6.57 -0.72 0.25
CA GLU A 242 -7.19 0.34 1.05
C GLU A 242 -6.27 1.55 1.17
N PHE A 243 -6.84 2.74 1.03
CA PHE A 243 -6.16 4.02 1.16
C PHE A 243 -6.90 4.92 2.15
N THR A 244 -6.19 5.50 3.12
CA THR A 244 -6.75 6.52 4.01
C THR A 244 -6.07 7.87 3.79
N GLY A 245 -6.85 8.86 3.37
CA GLY A 245 -6.44 10.26 3.28
C GLY A 245 -6.82 11.02 4.54
N PHE A 246 -5.85 11.71 5.16
CA PHE A 246 -6.07 12.54 6.34
C PHE A 246 -5.88 14.00 6.00
N SER A 247 -6.92 14.81 6.25
CA SER A 247 -6.84 16.27 6.16
C SER A 247 -6.77 16.88 7.57
N VAL A 248 -5.95 17.89 7.75
CA VAL A 248 -5.89 18.70 8.97
C VAL A 248 -6.74 19.95 8.76
N GLY A 249 -7.65 20.25 9.68
CA GLY A 249 -8.74 21.20 9.43
C GLY A 249 -8.35 22.67 9.14
N MET A 250 -7.13 23.11 9.51
CA MET A 250 -6.59 24.45 9.22
C MET A 250 -5.14 24.33 8.74
N ASP A 251 -4.91 23.53 7.69
CA ASP A 251 -3.57 23.27 7.20
C ASP A 251 -3.23 24.18 6.01
N SER A 252 -2.63 25.32 6.29
CA SER A 252 -2.16 26.23 5.26
C SER A 252 -1.02 25.67 4.43
N MET A 253 -0.25 24.70 4.93
CA MET A 253 0.86 24.06 4.21
C MET A 253 0.34 23.10 3.14
N ALA A 254 -0.72 22.36 3.44
CA ALA A 254 -1.39 21.48 2.49
C ALA A 254 -2.52 22.18 1.70
N TRP A 255 -2.72 23.49 1.92
CA TRP A 255 -3.83 24.31 1.37
C TRP A 255 -5.22 23.77 1.74
N SER A 256 -5.33 23.08 2.86
CA SER A 256 -6.61 22.69 3.44
C SER A 256 -7.19 23.88 4.23
N LEU A 257 -8.14 24.58 3.63
CA LEU A 257 -8.80 25.75 4.22
C LEU A 257 -10.30 25.49 4.31
N PRO A 258 -11.01 26.07 5.30
CA PRO A 258 -12.46 25.97 5.40
C PRO A 258 -13.15 26.38 4.08
N GLY A 259 -14.02 25.54 3.56
CA GLY A 259 -14.75 25.75 2.31
C GLY A 259 -14.04 25.26 1.03
N ILE A 260 -12.78 24.79 1.10
CA ILE A 260 -12.04 24.22 -0.04
C ILE A 260 -11.84 22.70 0.11
N ASN A 261 -12.31 22.11 1.20
CA ASN A 261 -12.08 20.69 1.54
C ASN A 261 -12.50 19.69 0.47
N ALA A 262 -13.49 20.02 -0.37
CA ALA A 262 -13.91 19.13 -1.47
C ALA A 262 -12.80 18.88 -2.51
N THR A 263 -11.76 19.72 -2.55
CA THR A 263 -10.61 19.55 -3.46
C THR A 263 -9.47 18.75 -2.85
N THR A 264 -9.50 18.49 -1.55
CA THR A 264 -8.48 17.74 -0.80
C THR A 264 -8.88 16.30 -0.50
N GLU A 265 -10.12 15.92 -0.80
CA GLU A 265 -10.59 14.54 -0.65
C GLU A 265 -9.99 13.62 -1.69
N TYR A 266 -9.52 12.48 -1.22
CA TYR A 266 -9.04 11.40 -2.08
C TYR A 266 -10.20 10.63 -2.69
N ARG A 267 -10.02 10.22 -3.93
CA ARG A 267 -11.00 9.43 -4.69
C ARG A 267 -10.28 8.32 -5.44
N HIS A 268 -10.87 7.14 -5.47
CA HIS A 268 -10.36 6.06 -6.31
C HIS A 268 -10.64 6.34 -7.79
N ASN A 269 -9.82 5.80 -8.66
CA ASN A 269 -10.08 5.76 -10.10
C ASN A 269 -10.39 4.35 -10.62
N GLY A 270 -10.74 3.45 -9.73
CA GLY A 270 -11.06 2.05 -10.01
C GLY A 270 -11.72 1.39 -8.80
N THR A 271 -11.11 0.34 -8.24
CA THR A 271 -11.68 -0.53 -7.20
C THR A 271 -11.06 -0.36 -5.81
N ALA A 272 -10.00 0.47 -5.67
CA ALA A 272 -9.37 0.73 -4.37
C ALA A 272 -10.39 1.28 -3.37
N GLU A 273 -10.40 0.75 -2.15
CA GLU A 273 -11.19 1.32 -1.06
C GLU A 273 -10.52 2.61 -0.58
N VAL A 274 -11.24 3.73 -0.61
CA VAL A 274 -10.70 5.05 -0.23
C VAL A 274 -11.53 5.64 0.88
N ARG A 275 -10.87 5.94 1.99
CA ARG A 275 -11.46 6.59 3.16
C ARG A 275 -10.81 7.95 3.40
N ASN A 276 -11.61 8.97 3.71
CA ASN A 276 -11.14 10.31 4.05
C ASN A 276 -11.49 10.61 5.50
N VAL A 277 -10.48 11.04 6.27
CA VAL A 277 -10.61 11.36 7.69
C VAL A 277 -10.22 12.81 7.92
N ALA A 278 -11.17 13.61 8.38
CA ALA A 278 -10.92 14.98 8.80
C ALA A 278 -10.39 14.98 10.24
N LEU A 279 -9.14 15.39 10.40
CA LEU A 279 -8.52 15.53 11.71
C LEU A 279 -8.94 16.85 12.39
N PRO A 280 -9.04 16.88 13.74
CA PRO A 280 -9.31 18.09 14.50
C PRO A 280 -8.39 19.26 14.11
N SER A 281 -8.94 20.47 14.06
CA SER A 281 -8.18 21.69 13.70
C SER A 281 -7.12 22.08 14.73
N VAL A 282 -7.14 21.49 15.91
CA VAL A 282 -6.10 21.64 16.95
C VAL A 282 -4.80 20.93 16.57
N TYR A 283 -4.85 19.97 15.66
CA TYR A 283 -3.66 19.25 15.20
C TYR A 283 -2.82 20.15 14.27
N ASN A 284 -1.52 20.08 14.44
CA ASN A 284 -0.58 20.85 13.63
C ASN A 284 0.03 19.97 12.54
N HIS A 285 0.07 20.48 11.31
CA HIS A 285 0.62 19.79 10.15
C HIS A 285 1.96 19.08 10.43
N LEU A 286 2.91 19.81 11.06
CA LEU A 286 4.25 19.28 11.28
C LEU A 286 4.28 18.22 12.38
N THR A 287 3.37 18.26 13.35
CA THR A 287 3.44 17.41 14.55
C THR A 287 2.48 16.22 14.53
N VAL A 288 1.61 16.09 13.52
CA VAL A 288 0.68 14.94 13.45
C VAL A 288 1.39 13.59 13.67
N PRO A 289 2.57 13.30 13.08
CA PRO A 289 3.24 12.02 13.31
C PRO A 289 4.01 11.92 14.64
N VAL A 290 4.00 12.96 15.49
CA VAL A 290 4.65 12.93 16.82
C VAL A 290 3.74 12.23 17.83
N VAL A 291 3.60 10.93 17.70
CA VAL A 291 2.67 10.10 18.49
C VAL A 291 3.36 8.98 19.30
N GLY A 292 4.69 8.91 19.26
CA GLY A 292 5.47 7.88 19.96
C GLY A 292 5.09 7.70 21.44
N PRO A 293 4.92 8.79 22.24
CA PRO A 293 4.54 8.69 23.65
C PRO A 293 3.18 8.03 23.90
N LEU A 294 2.23 8.08 22.97
CA LEU A 294 0.90 7.46 23.11
C LEU A 294 0.96 5.95 23.34
N ALA A 295 1.96 5.28 22.79
CA ALA A 295 2.15 3.84 22.97
C ALA A 295 2.47 3.45 24.43
N SER A 296 2.98 4.37 25.23
CA SER A 296 3.33 4.15 26.65
C SER A 296 2.29 4.72 27.61
N ASP A 297 1.31 5.48 27.14
CA ASP A 297 0.23 6.04 27.94
C ASP A 297 -0.94 5.03 28.01
N PRO A 298 -1.27 4.47 29.18
CA PRO A 298 -2.32 3.46 29.29
C PRO A 298 -3.72 3.97 28.88
N VAL A 299 -4.02 5.24 29.10
CA VAL A 299 -5.31 5.84 28.76
C VAL A 299 -5.40 6.01 27.24
N ALA A 300 -4.33 6.52 26.61
CA ALA A 300 -4.28 6.66 25.16
C ALA A 300 -4.32 5.29 24.47
N ARG A 301 -3.57 4.29 24.97
CA ARG A 301 -3.60 2.95 24.41
C ARG A 301 -4.99 2.33 24.45
N ALA A 302 -5.68 2.41 25.59
CA ALA A 302 -7.02 1.83 25.72
C ALA A 302 -8.01 2.49 24.76
N TRP A 303 -7.91 3.80 24.58
CA TRP A 303 -8.75 4.54 23.63
C TRP A 303 -8.42 4.16 22.18
N ILE A 304 -7.13 4.10 21.82
CA ILE A 304 -6.64 3.71 20.49
C ILE A 304 -7.07 2.28 20.17
N ASP A 305 -7.01 1.37 21.12
CA ASP A 305 -7.40 -0.03 20.91
C ASP A 305 -8.91 -0.19 20.66
N ALA A 306 -9.72 0.62 21.37
CA ALA A 306 -11.17 0.59 21.22
C ALA A 306 -11.68 1.35 19.98
N TYR A 307 -10.81 2.09 19.28
CA TYR A 307 -11.22 2.92 18.14
C TYR A 307 -11.56 2.05 16.91
N ILE A 308 -12.74 2.30 16.34
CA ILE A 308 -13.20 1.73 15.06
C ILE A 308 -13.65 2.89 14.17
N PRO A 309 -13.14 3.00 12.93
CA PRO A 309 -13.55 4.06 12.01
C PRO A 309 -15.05 4.05 11.73
N GLY A 310 -15.68 5.23 11.85
CA GLY A 310 -17.12 5.39 11.58
C GLY A 310 -18.02 5.08 12.78
N GLU A 311 -17.51 4.50 13.86
CA GLU A 311 -18.25 4.31 15.09
C GLU A 311 -18.16 5.55 16.01
N PRO A 312 -19.20 5.82 16.81
CA PRO A 312 -19.14 6.88 17.81
C PRO A 312 -18.05 6.61 18.84
N ALA A 313 -17.11 7.53 18.99
CA ALA A 313 -16.04 7.47 19.98
C ALA A 313 -16.12 8.67 20.93
N SER A 314 -15.61 8.49 22.16
CA SER A 314 -15.38 9.62 23.07
C SER A 314 -14.26 10.52 22.53
N ASP A 315 -14.12 11.72 23.09
CA ASP A 315 -13.04 12.64 22.72
C ASP A 315 -11.67 11.98 22.91
N PRO A 316 -10.75 12.12 21.92
CA PRO A 316 -9.44 11.51 22.02
C PRO A 316 -8.62 12.05 23.19
N PRO A 317 -7.99 11.20 24.01
CA PRO A 317 -7.10 11.65 25.08
C PRO A 317 -5.82 12.26 24.50
N GLY A 318 -5.17 13.14 25.26
CA GLY A 318 -3.87 13.71 24.89
C GLY A 318 -3.90 14.88 23.90
N GLU A 319 -5.07 15.30 23.40
CA GLU A 319 -5.18 16.47 22.51
C GLU A 319 -4.65 17.75 23.14
N LYS A 320 -4.88 17.95 24.46
CA LYS A 320 -4.34 19.10 25.21
C LYS A 320 -2.81 19.10 25.26
N ALA A 321 -2.18 17.94 25.15
CA ALA A 321 -0.73 17.79 25.06
C ALA A 321 -0.22 17.89 23.60
N GLY A 322 -1.10 18.14 22.64
CA GLY A 322 -0.76 18.31 21.23
C GLY A 322 -0.54 17.01 20.43
N TYR A 323 -0.94 15.85 20.96
CA TYR A 323 -0.83 14.58 20.24
C TYR A 323 -2.01 14.37 19.31
N ALA A 324 -1.73 13.89 18.11
CA ALA A 324 -2.75 13.53 17.11
C ALA A 324 -3.28 12.10 17.36
N THR A 325 -3.95 11.90 18.48
CA THR A 325 -4.42 10.58 18.94
C THR A 325 -5.39 9.94 17.96
N LEU A 326 -6.30 10.71 17.36
CA LEU A 326 -7.22 10.20 16.34
C LEU A 326 -6.47 9.68 15.11
N TRP A 327 -5.44 10.40 14.63
CA TRP A 327 -4.61 9.93 13.53
C TRP A 327 -3.88 8.62 13.89
N ALA A 328 -3.30 8.56 15.09
CA ALA A 328 -2.60 7.38 15.57
C ALA A 328 -3.53 6.16 15.65
N ALA A 329 -4.74 6.33 16.14
CA ALA A 329 -5.74 5.28 16.29
C ALA A 329 -6.19 4.74 14.93
N ASP A 330 -6.53 5.63 14.00
CA ASP A 330 -6.99 5.25 12.67
C ASP A 330 -5.90 4.52 11.86
N VAL A 331 -4.66 5.02 11.93
CA VAL A 331 -3.50 4.33 11.33
C VAL A 331 -3.29 2.96 11.99
N TRP A 332 -3.35 2.87 13.33
CA TRP A 332 -3.15 1.61 14.03
C TRP A 332 -4.25 0.60 13.72
N TYR A 333 -5.50 1.04 13.67
CA TYR A 333 -6.62 0.21 13.23
C TYR A 333 -6.34 -0.42 11.86
N SER A 334 -6.02 0.39 10.86
CA SER A 334 -5.74 -0.07 9.50
C SER A 334 -4.50 -0.98 9.43
N VAL A 335 -3.46 -0.69 10.22
CA VAL A 335 -2.27 -1.54 10.31
C VAL A 335 -2.62 -2.91 10.89
N LYS A 336 -3.40 -3.00 11.99
CA LYS A 336 -3.86 -4.27 12.57
C LYS A 336 -4.69 -5.08 11.56
N LYS A 337 -5.64 -4.44 10.90
CA LYS A 337 -6.49 -5.02 9.86
C LYS A 337 -5.64 -5.66 8.75
N HIS A 338 -4.76 -4.88 8.14
CA HIS A 338 -3.97 -5.34 7.00
C HIS A 338 -2.86 -6.33 7.40
N TRP A 339 -2.34 -6.25 8.62
CA TRP A 339 -1.45 -7.28 9.15
C TRP A 339 -2.17 -8.63 9.23
N THR A 340 -3.37 -8.64 9.80
CA THR A 340 -4.20 -9.86 9.91
C THR A 340 -4.53 -10.42 8.53
N LEU A 341 -5.02 -9.61 7.61
CA LEU A 341 -5.38 -10.03 6.25
C LEU A 341 -4.18 -10.63 5.49
N GLU A 342 -3.00 -10.01 5.58
CA GLU A 342 -1.81 -10.50 4.88
C GLU A 342 -1.26 -11.79 5.54
N ALA A 343 -1.27 -11.90 6.86
CA ALA A 343 -0.88 -13.12 7.56
C ALA A 343 -1.83 -14.29 7.21
N GLN A 344 -3.14 -14.05 7.22
CA GLN A 344 -4.15 -15.03 6.82
C GLN A 344 -3.96 -15.46 5.35
N ARG A 345 -3.70 -14.50 4.44
CA ARG A 345 -3.45 -14.77 3.02
C ARG A 345 -2.24 -15.67 2.82
N LEU A 346 -1.15 -15.36 3.51
CA LEU A 346 0.10 -16.14 3.46
C LEU A 346 -0.10 -17.58 3.98
N ILE A 347 -0.79 -17.75 5.11
CA ILE A 347 -1.09 -19.07 5.70
C ILE A 347 -1.98 -19.88 4.75
N ARG A 348 -3.04 -19.27 4.19
CA ARG A 348 -3.91 -19.97 3.21
C ARG A 348 -3.15 -20.42 1.97
N ALA A 349 -2.26 -19.57 1.44
CA ALA A 349 -1.42 -19.93 0.30
C ALA A 349 -0.47 -21.09 0.64
N ARG A 350 0.15 -21.07 1.82
CA ARG A 350 1.01 -22.16 2.29
C ARG A 350 0.25 -23.48 2.41
N ARG A 351 -0.94 -23.46 3.03
CA ARG A 351 -1.80 -24.65 3.15
C ARG A 351 -2.25 -25.17 1.78
N GLY A 352 -2.56 -24.29 0.86
CA GLY A 352 -2.89 -24.67 -0.52
C GLY A 352 -1.72 -25.34 -1.26
N ALA A 353 -0.49 -24.92 -0.97
CA ALA A 353 0.71 -25.47 -1.61
C ALA A 353 1.22 -26.77 -0.98
N PHE A 354 1.05 -26.98 0.34
CA PHE A 354 1.67 -28.08 1.09
C PHE A 354 0.69 -28.91 1.93
N GLY A 355 -0.59 -28.57 1.93
CA GLY A 355 -1.59 -29.14 2.83
C GLY A 355 -1.60 -28.47 4.22
N SER A 356 -2.63 -28.81 5.02
CA SER A 356 -2.65 -28.44 6.45
C SER A 356 -1.63 -29.28 7.20
N PRO A 357 -0.98 -28.73 8.22
CA PRO A 357 -0.01 -29.45 9.04
C PRO A 357 -0.64 -30.60 9.80
#